data_cf68f80d9d9070c5b1ea778becaff62b
#
_entry.id   cf68f80d9d9070c5b1ea778becaff62b
#
_cell.length_a   1.000
_cell.length_b   1.000
_cell.length_c   1.000
_cell.angle_alpha   90.00
_cell.angle_beta   90.00
_cell.angle_gamma   90.00
#
_symmetry.space_group_name_H-M   'P 1'
#
loop_
_entity.id
_entity.type
_entity.pdbx_description
1 polymer ?
#
loop_
_entity_poly.entity_id
_entity_poly.type
_entity_poly.pdbx_seq_one_letter_code
_entity_poly.pdbx_strand_id
1 'polypeptide(L)'
;MLYFDYNEYIKEGIYFMLIQDDALRSVIARSLRVKEEELTEDLMKELIHLEVQDHEIETLEGLQYAENLETLNASNNKLQTLDPIKDLHNLVCLNVSRNQLRDLQALHGFRQLKKLNISRNNLYTMDISSVAAMIDLEVLNLSKAKVDSLIYLEHCKKLEEVHINTENGPFTYAILGVLKKLKKLDMGGMRLFNIEDLTYLSNVEELDLNTNLMSDLSPLLSMKNLKKLNVSNCPYLKDYSILKEFSNLKSLNISYNEPEHFTFLKELNHLESLSMEQTGFKDMSLLNNLGDLKELNVSKNRLKNLEKFANVEHLESVDAKFCQLTEINFLKNARHLKQLNIFTNRIKDIRILKDAKDMVYLNVGRNDIKDITCLKDMKQLEIISLENNNVKDLTPLKELTNLCDVDLYNNVIEDLTPLEHLEFISYLLLVHNAITDLTPLSKLKYLRSLTLKANYITDVTPLKDLELLEALRLDDNPIQDTSVLESMEFYEKFTN
;
A
#
# COMPACT_ATOMS: atom_id res chain seq x y z
N MET A 1 1.00 -22.99 54.05
CA MET A 1 0.84 -23.99 52.99
C MET A 1 -0.62 -24.37 52.98
N LEU A 2 -1.48 -23.59 52.31
CA LEU A 2 -2.91 -23.86 52.15
C LEU A 2 -3.06 -24.52 50.78
N TYR A 3 -3.29 -25.80 50.72
CA TYR A 3 -3.78 -26.51 49.55
C TYR A 3 -5.21 -26.04 49.30
N PHE A 4 -5.40 -25.22 48.28
CA PHE A 4 -6.73 -24.93 47.77
C PHE A 4 -7.19 -26.11 46.92
N ASP A 5 -8.31 -26.75 47.34
CA ASP A 5 -8.89 -27.87 46.63
C ASP A 5 -9.64 -27.40 45.38
N TYR A 6 -9.08 -27.68 44.24
CA TYR A 6 -9.62 -27.30 42.92
C TYR A 6 -11.07 -27.81 42.66
N ASN A 7 -11.47 -28.87 43.41
CA ASN A 7 -12.79 -29.51 43.26
C ASN A 7 -13.93 -28.78 43.99
N GLU A 8 -13.66 -27.87 44.93
CA GLU A 8 -14.72 -27.10 45.60
C GLU A 8 -15.29 -25.98 44.76
N TYR A 9 -14.48 -25.38 43.88
CA TYR A 9 -14.93 -24.25 43.05
C TYR A 9 -15.85 -24.66 41.88
N ILE A 10 -15.77 -25.88 41.40
CA ILE A 10 -16.68 -26.44 40.38
C ILE A 10 -18.14 -26.53 40.89
N LYS A 11 -18.35 -26.60 42.20
CA LYS A 11 -19.70 -26.68 42.80
C LYS A 11 -20.43 -25.33 42.91
N GLU A 12 -19.70 -24.24 42.79
CA GLU A 12 -20.30 -22.88 42.91
C GLU A 12 -20.55 -22.16 41.57
N GLY A 13 -20.29 -22.82 40.41
CA GLY A 13 -20.60 -22.24 39.09
C GLY A 13 -19.65 -21.11 38.64
N ILE A 14 -18.49 -20.94 39.27
CA ILE A 14 -17.45 -20.01 38.85
C ILE A 14 -16.56 -20.76 37.88
N TYR A 15 -16.90 -20.72 36.60
CA TYR A 15 -16.00 -21.15 35.53
C TYR A 15 -14.83 -20.17 35.46
N PHE A 16 -13.64 -20.59 35.91
CA PHE A 16 -12.40 -19.87 35.59
C PHE A 16 -12.17 -20.02 34.09
N MET A 17 -12.46 -18.97 33.33
CA MET A 17 -12.13 -18.98 31.91
C MET A 17 -10.61 -18.98 31.73
N LEU A 18 -10.10 -19.92 30.94
CA LEU A 18 -8.68 -20.06 30.63
C LEU A 18 -8.08 -18.77 30.05
N ILE A 19 -8.87 -18.04 29.26
CA ILE A 19 -8.53 -16.77 28.61
C ILE A 19 -9.52 -15.72 29.08
N GLN A 20 -9.03 -14.70 29.77
CA GLN A 20 -9.89 -13.66 30.38
C GLN A 20 -10.34 -12.61 29.37
N ASP A 21 -9.48 -12.23 28.40
CA ASP A 21 -9.83 -11.28 27.35
C ASP A 21 -10.83 -11.92 26.38
N ASP A 22 -12.03 -11.33 26.28
CA ASP A 22 -13.14 -11.88 25.49
C ASP A 22 -12.82 -11.95 24.01
N ALA A 23 -12.14 -10.91 23.48
CA ALA A 23 -11.78 -10.85 22.08
C ALA A 23 -10.71 -11.92 21.74
N LEU A 24 -9.69 -12.05 22.59
CA LEU A 24 -8.65 -13.06 22.44
C LEU A 24 -9.27 -14.47 22.48
N ARG A 25 -10.15 -14.72 23.47
CA ARG A 25 -10.83 -16.01 23.65
C ARG A 25 -11.64 -16.40 22.41
N SER A 26 -12.44 -15.46 21.90
CA SER A 26 -13.28 -15.68 20.72
C SER A 26 -12.46 -16.02 19.47
N VAL A 27 -11.34 -15.30 19.24
CA VAL A 27 -10.47 -15.58 18.10
C VAL A 27 -9.80 -16.94 18.22
N ILE A 28 -9.30 -17.31 19.42
CA ILE A 28 -8.67 -18.59 19.65
C ILE A 28 -9.65 -19.75 19.45
N ALA A 29 -10.86 -19.65 20.05
CA ALA A 29 -11.89 -20.67 19.87
C ALA A 29 -12.25 -20.90 18.40
N ARG A 30 -12.35 -19.80 17.63
CA ARG A 30 -12.58 -19.85 16.18
C ARG A 30 -11.40 -20.50 15.44
N SER A 31 -10.18 -20.18 15.80
CA SER A 31 -8.97 -20.76 15.19
C SER A 31 -8.89 -22.27 15.42
N LEU A 32 -9.25 -22.72 16.62
CA LEU A 32 -9.30 -24.14 16.99
C LEU A 32 -10.60 -24.83 16.56
N ARG A 33 -11.59 -24.09 16.04
CA ARG A 33 -12.92 -24.57 15.62
C ARG A 33 -13.71 -25.27 16.74
N VAL A 34 -13.63 -24.70 17.93
CA VAL A 34 -14.33 -25.13 19.14
C VAL A 34 -15.14 -23.98 19.70
N LYS A 35 -16.02 -24.27 20.68
CA LYS A 35 -16.69 -23.20 21.42
C LYS A 35 -15.75 -22.64 22.50
N GLU A 36 -16.02 -21.41 22.95
CA GLU A 36 -15.18 -20.73 23.96
C GLU A 36 -15.10 -21.51 25.28
N GLU A 37 -16.19 -22.14 25.70
CA GLU A 37 -16.28 -22.97 26.89
C GLU A 37 -15.54 -24.33 26.77
N GLU A 38 -15.15 -24.73 25.58
CA GLU A 38 -14.42 -25.98 25.30
C GLU A 38 -12.90 -25.79 25.32
N LEU A 39 -12.43 -24.54 25.47
CA LEU A 39 -10.99 -24.24 25.49
C LEU A 39 -10.32 -24.90 26.71
N THR A 40 -9.27 -25.65 26.47
CA THR A 40 -8.42 -26.29 27.46
C THR A 40 -6.95 -26.03 27.20
N GLU A 41 -6.10 -26.22 28.21
CA GLU A 41 -4.65 -26.08 28.07
C GLU A 41 -4.08 -27.04 26.99
N ASP A 42 -4.63 -28.23 26.85
CA ASP A 42 -4.18 -29.20 25.83
C ASP A 42 -4.57 -28.75 24.41
N LEU A 43 -5.76 -28.19 24.22
CA LEU A 43 -6.15 -27.62 22.93
C LEU A 43 -5.30 -26.40 22.55
N MET A 44 -4.86 -25.60 23.53
CA MET A 44 -3.95 -24.47 23.25
C MET A 44 -2.63 -24.91 22.62
N LYS A 45 -2.15 -26.13 22.92
CA LYS A 45 -0.92 -26.70 22.32
C LYS A 45 -1.06 -27.03 20.83
N GLU A 46 -2.28 -27.10 20.30
CA GLU A 46 -2.52 -27.29 18.86
C GLU A 46 -2.30 -26.02 18.05
N LEU A 47 -2.19 -24.85 18.70
CA LEU A 47 -1.92 -23.58 18.03
C LEU A 47 -0.46 -23.53 17.57
N ILE A 48 -0.27 -23.46 16.24
CA ILE A 48 1.04 -23.22 15.59
C ILE A 48 1.10 -21.79 15.06
N HIS A 49 0.00 -21.28 14.51
CA HIS A 49 -0.13 -19.95 13.95
C HIS A 49 -1.35 -19.25 14.53
N LEU A 50 -1.19 -18.02 15.00
CA LEU A 50 -2.28 -17.26 15.60
C LEU A 50 -2.29 -15.82 15.12
N GLU A 51 -3.44 -15.40 14.56
CA GLU A 51 -3.71 -14.05 14.08
C GLU A 51 -4.81 -13.42 14.95
N VAL A 52 -4.42 -12.45 15.78
CA VAL A 52 -5.33 -11.75 16.73
C VAL A 52 -5.21 -10.22 16.59
N GLN A 53 -4.87 -9.74 15.41
CA GLN A 53 -4.78 -8.30 15.13
C GLN A 53 -6.16 -7.63 15.08
N ASP A 54 -6.19 -6.32 15.35
CA ASP A 54 -7.37 -5.45 15.18
C ASP A 54 -8.58 -5.79 16.08
N HIS A 55 -8.34 -6.32 17.30
CA HIS A 55 -9.40 -6.79 18.19
C HIS A 55 -9.47 -6.05 19.54
N GLU A 56 -8.71 -4.95 19.70
CA GLU A 56 -8.65 -4.17 20.95
C GLU A 56 -8.20 -4.96 22.19
N ILE A 57 -7.48 -6.08 22.01
CA ILE A 57 -6.99 -6.98 23.06
C ILE A 57 -6.07 -6.20 24.01
N GLU A 58 -6.32 -6.32 25.33
CA GLU A 58 -5.53 -5.66 26.36
C GLU A 58 -4.48 -6.57 26.99
N THR A 59 -4.71 -7.88 26.99
CA THR A 59 -3.80 -8.88 27.58
C THR A 59 -3.75 -10.15 26.74
N LEU A 60 -2.58 -10.80 26.75
CA LEU A 60 -2.36 -12.12 26.14
C LEU A 60 -2.47 -13.27 27.17
N GLU A 61 -3.02 -13.00 28.38
CA GLU A 61 -3.20 -14.02 29.40
C GLU A 61 -4.01 -15.22 28.87
N GLY A 62 -3.48 -16.42 29.09
CA GLY A 62 -4.00 -17.66 28.52
C GLY A 62 -3.12 -18.19 27.36
N LEU A 63 -2.34 -17.35 26.68
CA LEU A 63 -1.44 -17.81 25.61
C LEU A 63 -0.22 -18.58 26.14
N GLN A 64 0.11 -18.48 27.42
CA GLN A 64 1.22 -19.26 28.01
C GLN A 64 1.07 -20.78 27.82
N TYR A 65 -0.14 -21.25 27.53
CA TYR A 65 -0.41 -22.68 27.27
C TYR A 65 -0.22 -23.08 25.80
N ALA A 66 -0.02 -22.11 24.89
CA ALA A 66 0.21 -22.37 23.47
C ALA A 66 1.70 -22.68 23.20
N GLU A 67 2.24 -23.69 23.85
CA GLU A 67 3.67 -24.04 23.87
C GLU A 67 4.28 -24.29 22.47
N ASN A 68 3.44 -24.70 21.49
CA ASN A 68 3.88 -25.00 20.13
C ASN A 68 3.73 -23.82 19.15
N LEU A 69 3.39 -22.63 19.66
CA LEU A 69 3.16 -21.46 18.82
C LEU A 69 4.46 -21.00 18.14
N GLU A 70 4.47 -20.99 16.82
CA GLU A 70 5.59 -20.55 15.99
C GLU A 70 5.39 -19.13 15.44
N THR A 71 4.14 -18.73 15.17
CA THR A 71 3.86 -17.38 14.68
C THR A 71 2.71 -16.75 15.44
N LEU A 72 2.93 -15.50 15.88
CA LEU A 72 1.93 -14.68 16.54
C LEU A 72 1.86 -13.30 15.88
N ASN A 73 0.69 -12.95 15.39
CA ASN A 73 0.37 -11.59 15.01
C ASN A 73 -0.70 -11.02 15.96
N ALA A 74 -0.26 -10.18 16.88
CA ALA A 74 -1.09 -9.44 17.83
C ALA A 74 -0.99 -7.92 17.60
N SER A 75 -0.80 -7.51 16.33
CA SER A 75 -0.69 -6.10 15.97
C SER A 75 -2.02 -5.35 16.11
N ASN A 76 -1.93 -4.02 16.29
CA ASN A 76 -3.08 -3.12 16.41
C ASN A 76 -4.07 -3.54 17.52
N ASN A 77 -3.52 -3.68 18.73
CA ASN A 77 -4.22 -3.97 19.96
C ASN A 77 -3.84 -2.97 21.07
N LYS A 78 -4.14 -3.25 22.32
CA LYS A 78 -3.88 -2.38 23.47
C LYS A 78 -2.86 -2.98 24.45
N LEU A 79 -2.00 -3.88 23.96
CA LEU A 79 -1.03 -4.62 24.80
C LEU A 79 -0.01 -3.67 25.43
N GLN A 80 0.21 -3.82 26.75
CA GLN A 80 1.23 -3.08 27.50
C GLN A 80 2.43 -3.93 27.89
N THR A 81 2.28 -5.24 27.97
CA THR A 81 3.32 -6.23 28.30
C THR A 81 3.20 -7.48 27.41
N LEU A 82 4.31 -8.22 27.32
CA LEU A 82 4.38 -9.52 26.66
C LEU A 82 4.63 -10.66 27.66
N ASP A 83 4.50 -10.41 28.98
CA ASP A 83 4.76 -11.41 30.02
C ASP A 83 4.03 -12.73 29.81
N PRO A 84 2.77 -12.77 29.34
CA PRO A 84 2.07 -14.03 29.13
C PRO A 84 2.73 -14.97 28.10
N ILE A 85 3.53 -14.42 27.18
CA ILE A 85 4.19 -15.22 26.13
C ILE A 85 5.68 -15.50 26.41
N LYS A 86 6.22 -15.08 27.55
CA LYS A 86 7.66 -15.13 27.87
C LYS A 86 8.31 -16.52 27.75
N ASP A 87 7.53 -17.58 27.91
CA ASP A 87 8.01 -18.96 27.86
C ASP A 87 7.72 -19.65 26.51
N LEU A 88 7.13 -18.94 25.52
CA LEU A 88 6.84 -19.47 24.18
C LEU A 88 8.07 -19.44 23.27
N HIS A 89 9.11 -20.17 23.66
CA HIS A 89 10.42 -20.13 22.98
C HIS A 89 10.43 -20.73 21.56
N ASN A 90 9.34 -21.37 21.12
CA ASN A 90 9.17 -21.87 19.76
C ASN A 90 8.78 -20.78 18.76
N LEU A 91 8.47 -19.55 19.23
CA LEU A 91 8.14 -18.44 18.34
C LEU A 91 9.31 -18.10 17.40
N VAL A 92 9.00 -18.13 16.11
CA VAL A 92 9.88 -17.76 14.99
C VAL A 92 9.51 -16.41 14.42
N CYS A 93 8.22 -16.04 14.45
CA CYS A 93 7.71 -14.76 13.94
C CYS A 93 6.78 -14.13 14.97
N LEU A 94 7.09 -12.90 15.37
CA LEU A 94 6.28 -12.12 16.31
C LEU A 94 6.00 -10.72 15.75
N ASN A 95 4.71 -10.40 15.57
CA ASN A 95 4.26 -9.05 15.23
C ASN A 95 3.39 -8.51 16.36
N VAL A 96 3.90 -7.53 17.09
CA VAL A 96 3.20 -6.78 18.15
C VAL A 96 3.22 -5.28 17.87
N SER A 97 3.26 -4.91 16.59
CA SER A 97 3.22 -3.52 16.16
C SER A 97 1.88 -2.84 16.53
N ARG A 98 1.91 -1.49 16.63
CA ARG A 98 0.70 -0.70 16.97
C ARG A 98 0.06 -1.17 18.30
N ASN A 99 0.88 -1.25 19.34
CA ASN A 99 0.47 -1.53 20.71
C ASN A 99 0.99 -0.43 21.65
N GLN A 100 0.99 -0.69 22.95
CA GLN A 100 1.40 0.26 24.00
C GLN A 100 2.52 -0.32 24.85
N LEU A 101 3.38 -1.15 24.26
CA LEU A 101 4.47 -1.85 24.95
C LEU A 101 5.47 -0.87 25.57
N ARG A 102 5.99 -1.23 26.75
CA ARG A 102 6.98 -0.45 27.51
C ARG A 102 8.38 -1.00 27.38
N ASP A 103 8.52 -2.30 27.24
CA ASP A 103 9.78 -3.02 27.12
C ASP A 103 9.60 -4.35 26.39
N LEU A 104 10.70 -5.06 26.18
CA LEU A 104 10.74 -6.39 25.59
C LEU A 104 11.32 -7.44 26.54
N GLN A 105 11.33 -7.21 27.87
CA GLN A 105 11.99 -8.12 28.82
C GLN A 105 11.44 -9.55 28.74
N ALA A 106 10.13 -9.70 28.49
CA ALA A 106 9.50 -10.97 28.29
C ALA A 106 10.14 -11.81 27.14
N LEU A 107 10.82 -11.15 26.19
CA LEU A 107 11.44 -11.81 25.05
C LEU A 107 12.90 -12.19 25.26
N HIS A 108 13.43 -12.12 26.50
CA HIS A 108 14.85 -12.33 26.77
C HIS A 108 15.37 -13.72 26.39
N GLY A 109 14.58 -14.72 26.24
CA GLY A 109 14.98 -16.09 25.87
C GLY A 109 14.79 -16.48 24.40
N PHE A 110 14.31 -15.58 23.55
CA PHE A 110 13.82 -15.90 22.20
C PHE A 110 14.93 -15.99 21.15
N ARG A 111 15.84 -16.94 21.32
CA ARG A 111 17.00 -17.12 20.43
C ARG A 111 16.65 -17.51 19.01
N GLN A 112 15.55 -18.24 18.82
CA GLN A 112 15.10 -18.76 17.52
C GLN A 112 14.22 -17.76 16.74
N LEU A 113 13.89 -16.61 17.35
CA LEU A 113 13.07 -15.61 16.69
C LEU A 113 13.79 -15.06 15.44
N LYS A 114 13.13 -15.17 14.29
CA LYS A 114 13.65 -14.71 13.00
C LYS A 114 13.06 -13.38 12.57
N LYS A 115 11.81 -13.12 12.92
CA LYS A 115 11.10 -11.89 12.54
C LYS A 115 10.46 -11.25 13.75
N LEU A 116 10.84 -10.00 14.02
CA LEU A 116 10.26 -9.19 15.09
C LEU A 116 9.77 -7.86 14.53
N ASN A 117 8.48 -7.58 14.71
CA ASN A 117 7.89 -6.29 14.41
C ASN A 117 7.30 -5.68 15.69
N ILE A 118 7.94 -4.62 16.18
CA ILE A 118 7.49 -3.81 17.33
C ILE A 118 7.15 -2.36 16.91
N SER A 119 7.00 -2.12 15.62
CA SER A 119 6.76 -0.78 15.10
C SER A 119 5.53 -0.11 15.70
N ARG A 120 5.53 1.23 15.77
CA ARG A 120 4.40 2.01 16.30
C ARG A 120 4.02 1.68 17.76
N ASN A 121 5.01 1.36 18.59
CA ASN A 121 4.91 1.32 20.06
C ASN A 121 5.65 2.57 20.57
N ASN A 122 5.01 3.73 20.52
CA ASN A 122 5.69 5.02 20.67
C ASN A 122 5.25 5.85 21.89
N LEU A 123 4.42 5.30 22.77
CA LEU A 123 3.98 6.01 23.97
C LEU A 123 5.12 6.22 24.97
N TYR A 124 6.02 5.25 25.07
CA TYR A 124 7.16 5.25 26.02
C TYR A 124 8.46 4.96 25.28
N THR A 125 9.60 5.39 25.85
CA THR A 125 10.91 4.92 25.40
C THR A 125 11.08 3.46 25.86
N MET A 126 11.25 2.56 24.89
CA MET A 126 11.27 1.12 25.09
C MET A 126 12.71 0.62 25.27
N ASP A 127 12.96 -0.13 26.32
CA ASP A 127 14.17 -0.93 26.46
C ASP A 127 14.10 -2.13 25.49
N ILE A 128 15.03 -2.16 24.55
CA ILE A 128 15.15 -3.26 23.58
C ILE A 128 16.37 -4.16 23.83
N SER A 129 16.95 -4.11 25.03
CA SER A 129 18.15 -4.91 25.38
C SER A 129 17.97 -6.41 25.13
N SER A 130 16.76 -6.95 25.28
CA SER A 130 16.41 -8.34 24.98
C SER A 130 16.72 -8.75 23.54
N VAL A 131 16.75 -7.81 22.59
CA VAL A 131 17.11 -8.09 21.18
C VAL A 131 18.53 -8.67 21.07
N ALA A 132 19.44 -8.33 21.99
CA ALA A 132 20.80 -8.88 22.00
C ALA A 132 20.86 -10.42 22.11
N ALA A 133 19.83 -11.06 22.67
CA ALA A 133 19.72 -12.51 22.76
C ALA A 133 19.18 -13.20 21.50
N MET A 134 18.60 -12.43 20.58
CA MET A 134 17.91 -12.93 19.36
C MET A 134 18.92 -13.17 18.23
N ILE A 135 19.82 -14.10 18.41
CA ILE A 135 20.98 -14.34 17.50
C ILE A 135 20.57 -14.86 16.10
N ASP A 136 19.34 -15.37 15.98
CA ASP A 136 18.77 -15.88 14.72
C ASP A 136 17.91 -14.83 14.00
N LEU A 137 17.82 -13.60 14.50
CA LEU A 137 16.98 -12.55 13.93
C LEU A 137 17.45 -12.16 12.53
N GLU A 138 16.53 -12.26 11.58
CA GLU A 138 16.71 -11.97 10.14
C GLU A 138 16.03 -10.65 9.76
N VAL A 139 14.86 -10.34 10.35
CA VAL A 139 14.06 -9.14 10.06
C VAL A 139 13.68 -8.45 11.35
N LEU A 140 13.98 -7.16 11.43
CA LEU A 140 13.62 -6.30 12.57
C LEU A 140 12.93 -5.02 12.12
N ASN A 141 11.71 -4.78 12.62
CA ASN A 141 11.00 -3.54 12.36
C ASN A 141 10.77 -2.76 13.66
N LEU A 142 11.48 -1.63 13.77
CA LEU A 142 11.38 -0.65 14.87
C LEU A 142 10.70 0.65 14.42
N SER A 143 10.10 0.71 13.22
CA SER A 143 9.57 1.96 12.65
C SER A 143 8.58 2.63 13.58
N LYS A 144 8.81 3.92 13.88
CA LYS A 144 7.98 4.70 14.82
C LYS A 144 7.85 4.10 16.23
N ALA A 145 8.77 3.21 16.62
CA ALA A 145 8.95 2.84 18.01
C ALA A 145 9.98 3.80 18.65
N LYS A 146 9.76 4.17 19.91
CA LYS A 146 10.76 4.91 20.69
C LYS A 146 11.66 3.90 21.37
N VAL A 147 12.89 3.70 20.87
CA VAL A 147 13.84 2.75 21.44
C VAL A 147 14.94 3.50 22.19
N ASP A 148 15.52 2.84 23.20
CA ASP A 148 16.56 3.41 24.04
C ASP A 148 17.94 3.42 23.35
N SER A 149 18.28 2.36 22.61
CA SER A 149 19.58 2.21 21.94
C SER A 149 19.52 1.19 20.79
N LEU A 150 20.39 1.39 19.79
CA LEU A 150 20.61 0.41 18.72
C LEU A 150 21.83 -0.50 19.00
N ILE A 151 22.57 -0.27 20.09
CA ILE A 151 23.81 -1.03 20.38
C ILE A 151 23.57 -2.55 20.45
N TYR A 152 22.40 -2.95 20.89
CA TYR A 152 22.02 -4.37 21.05
C TYR A 152 22.00 -5.15 19.74
N LEU A 153 21.88 -4.45 18.58
CA LEU A 153 21.89 -5.06 17.25
C LEU A 153 23.25 -5.66 16.90
N GLU A 154 24.32 -5.30 17.62
CA GLU A 154 25.66 -5.87 17.39
C GLU A 154 25.71 -7.39 17.49
N HIS A 155 24.77 -8.00 18.23
CA HIS A 155 24.67 -9.45 18.42
C HIS A 155 23.83 -10.14 17.33
N CYS A 156 22.99 -9.41 16.60
CA CYS A 156 22.05 -9.96 15.61
C CYS A 156 22.71 -10.11 14.23
N LYS A 157 23.76 -10.95 14.13
CA LYS A 157 24.61 -11.06 12.91
C LYS A 157 23.90 -11.67 11.70
N LYS A 158 22.67 -12.19 11.86
CA LYS A 158 21.85 -12.75 10.78
C LYS A 158 20.88 -11.75 10.18
N LEU A 159 20.79 -10.51 10.71
CA LEU A 159 19.90 -9.49 10.18
C LEU A 159 20.18 -9.21 8.70
N GLU A 160 19.14 -9.38 7.89
CA GLU A 160 19.10 -9.08 6.45
C GLU A 160 18.25 -7.85 6.15
N GLU A 161 17.22 -7.58 6.98
CA GLU A 161 16.31 -6.44 6.82
C GLU A 161 16.10 -5.71 8.14
N VAL A 162 16.28 -4.37 8.13
CA VAL A 162 16.09 -3.52 9.31
C VAL A 162 15.32 -2.26 8.92
N HIS A 163 14.25 -1.96 9.67
CA HIS A 163 13.49 -0.73 9.57
C HIS A 163 13.63 0.04 10.90
N ILE A 164 14.26 1.21 10.86
CA ILE A 164 14.53 2.05 12.03
C ILE A 164 14.01 3.49 11.90
N ASN A 165 12.96 3.67 11.13
CA ASN A 165 12.27 4.95 11.00
C ASN A 165 11.74 5.42 12.38
N THR A 166 12.60 5.95 13.22
CA THR A 166 12.30 6.38 14.59
C THR A 166 12.56 7.87 14.74
N GLU A 167 11.66 8.62 15.36
CA GLU A 167 11.82 10.06 15.60
C GLU A 167 12.85 10.40 16.70
N ASN A 168 13.53 9.42 17.29
CA ASN A 168 14.24 9.60 18.56
C ASN A 168 15.75 9.43 18.50
N GLY A 169 16.41 10.49 18.84
CA GLY A 169 17.70 10.57 19.48
C GLY A 169 18.92 10.59 18.57
N PRO A 170 20.03 11.05 19.07
CA PRO A 170 21.32 10.98 18.41
C PRO A 170 21.88 9.57 18.55
N PHE A 171 21.33 8.62 17.78
CA PHE A 171 21.97 7.32 17.67
C PHE A 171 23.18 7.42 16.75
N THR A 172 24.25 6.70 17.09
CA THR A 172 25.24 6.36 16.08
C THR A 172 24.74 5.17 15.27
N TYR A 173 24.65 5.33 13.96
CA TYR A 173 24.25 4.26 13.05
C TYR A 173 25.44 3.42 12.59
N ALA A 174 26.67 3.77 13.02
CA ALA A 174 27.89 3.01 12.76
C ALA A 174 27.77 1.54 13.22
N ILE A 175 26.95 1.29 14.27
CA ILE A 175 26.65 -0.08 14.73
C ILE A 175 26.08 -0.97 13.65
N LEU A 176 25.34 -0.43 12.70
CA LEU A 176 24.80 -1.19 11.57
C LEU A 176 25.89 -1.77 10.67
N GLY A 177 27.08 -1.15 10.67
CA GLY A 177 28.25 -1.61 9.90
C GLY A 177 28.77 -3.01 10.28
N VAL A 178 28.40 -3.52 11.47
CA VAL A 178 28.75 -4.89 11.87
C VAL A 178 27.80 -5.95 11.31
N LEU A 179 26.64 -5.54 10.75
CA LEU A 179 25.61 -6.41 10.20
C LEU A 179 25.94 -6.79 8.76
N LYS A 180 26.88 -7.73 8.58
CA LYS A 180 27.43 -8.07 7.26
C LYS A 180 26.43 -8.77 6.31
N LYS A 181 25.28 -9.21 6.80
CA LYS A 181 24.20 -9.79 6.00
C LYS A 181 23.11 -8.79 5.62
N LEU A 182 23.19 -7.56 6.14
CA LEU A 182 22.17 -6.53 5.90
C LEU A 182 22.10 -6.17 4.42
N LYS A 183 20.93 -6.41 3.82
CA LYS A 183 20.60 -6.13 2.42
C LYS A 183 19.59 -5.02 2.28
N LYS A 184 18.68 -4.88 3.23
CA LYS A 184 17.60 -3.90 3.18
C LYS A 184 17.57 -3.05 4.44
N LEU A 185 17.63 -1.73 4.24
CA LEU A 185 17.64 -0.75 5.33
C LEU A 185 16.65 0.38 5.03
N ASP A 186 15.70 0.59 5.95
CA ASP A 186 14.78 1.72 5.92
C ASP A 186 15.09 2.67 7.08
N MET A 187 15.47 3.90 6.72
CA MET A 187 15.78 5.03 7.60
C MET A 187 14.98 6.28 7.20
N GLY A 188 13.81 6.10 6.58
CA GLY A 188 12.98 7.23 6.13
C GLY A 188 12.44 8.05 7.30
N GLY A 189 12.30 9.37 7.13
CA GLY A 189 11.66 10.27 8.10
C GLY A 189 12.42 10.52 9.39
N MET A 190 13.72 10.24 9.44
CA MET A 190 14.55 10.33 10.65
C MET A 190 15.20 11.71 10.87
N ARG A 191 14.94 12.67 9.98
CA ARG A 191 15.57 14.00 10.02
C ARG A 191 17.10 13.98 10.01
N LEU A 192 17.70 13.02 9.30
CA LEU A 192 19.16 12.88 9.21
C LEU A 192 19.76 14.03 8.41
N PHE A 193 20.66 14.79 9.01
CA PHE A 193 21.48 15.81 8.34
C PHE A 193 22.79 15.22 7.79
N ASN A 194 23.30 14.18 8.44
CA ASN A 194 24.52 13.50 8.10
C ASN A 194 24.27 11.99 8.04
N ILE A 195 24.86 11.33 7.04
CA ILE A 195 24.76 9.88 6.80
C ILE A 195 26.15 9.21 6.70
N GLU A 196 27.21 9.82 7.27
CA GLU A 196 28.58 9.29 7.25
C GLU A 196 28.67 7.87 7.83
N ASP A 197 27.90 7.57 8.87
CA ASP A 197 27.83 6.22 9.47
C ASP A 197 27.47 5.13 8.45
N LEU A 198 26.77 5.48 7.36
CA LEU A 198 26.37 4.52 6.33
C LEU A 198 27.54 4.07 5.44
N THR A 199 28.71 4.73 5.51
CA THR A 199 29.92 4.34 4.77
C THR A 199 30.34 2.89 5.05
N TYR A 200 29.96 2.34 6.20
CA TYR A 200 30.32 0.98 6.62
C TYR A 200 29.35 -0.12 6.07
N LEU A 201 28.32 0.25 5.30
CA LEU A 201 27.24 -0.62 4.85
C LEU A 201 27.43 -1.05 3.39
N SER A 202 28.48 -1.83 3.10
CA SER A 202 28.85 -2.22 1.72
C SER A 202 27.92 -3.26 1.07
N ASN A 203 27.12 -4.00 1.85
CA ASN A 203 26.29 -5.11 1.36
C ASN A 203 24.82 -4.74 1.15
N VAL A 204 24.43 -3.50 1.45
CA VAL A 204 23.04 -3.04 1.28
C VAL A 204 22.69 -3.00 -0.20
N GLU A 205 21.55 -3.60 -0.54
CA GLU A 205 20.99 -3.66 -1.88
C GLU A 205 19.76 -2.74 -2.03
N GLU A 206 19.01 -2.53 -0.93
CA GLU A 206 17.83 -1.65 -0.88
C GLU A 206 17.96 -0.66 0.27
N LEU A 207 17.92 0.64 -0.05
CA LEU A 207 18.07 1.71 0.93
C LEU A 207 16.94 2.73 0.78
N ASP A 208 16.21 2.95 1.87
CA ASP A 208 15.24 4.03 1.96
C ASP A 208 15.74 5.11 2.93
N LEU A 209 15.95 6.31 2.40
CA LEU A 209 16.33 7.54 3.11
C LEU A 209 15.32 8.66 2.90
N ASN A 210 14.09 8.35 2.46
CA ASN A 210 13.09 9.37 2.17
C ASN A 210 12.85 10.31 3.38
N THR A 211 12.41 11.53 3.10
CA THR A 211 11.98 12.48 4.14
C THR A 211 13.09 12.75 5.18
N ASN A 212 14.33 12.92 4.71
CA ASN A 212 15.50 13.26 5.51
C ASN A 212 16.06 14.65 5.11
N LEU A 213 17.07 15.11 5.85
CA LEU A 213 17.62 16.47 5.74
C LEU A 213 19.08 16.50 5.25
N MET A 214 19.60 15.35 4.80
CA MET A 214 20.95 15.28 4.26
C MET A 214 21.08 16.05 2.94
N SER A 215 22.28 16.56 2.69
CA SER A 215 22.63 17.29 1.45
C SER A 215 23.68 16.57 0.60
N ASP A 216 24.26 15.47 1.10
CA ASP A 216 25.33 14.72 0.45
C ASP A 216 25.04 13.20 0.48
N LEU A 217 25.23 12.55 -0.67
CA LEU A 217 25.11 11.10 -0.84
C LEU A 217 26.46 10.39 -0.91
N SER A 218 27.60 11.10 -0.80
CA SER A 218 28.94 10.50 -0.93
C SER A 218 29.22 9.33 0.04
N PRO A 219 28.63 9.28 1.25
CA PRO A 219 28.78 8.10 2.12
C PRO A 219 28.22 6.81 1.53
N LEU A 220 27.32 6.89 0.54
CA LEU A 220 26.74 5.70 -0.11
C LEU A 220 27.68 5.03 -1.12
N LEU A 221 28.85 5.63 -1.43
CA LEU A 221 29.81 5.08 -2.44
C LEU A 221 30.35 3.68 -2.12
N SER A 222 30.29 3.27 -0.86
CA SER A 222 30.63 1.91 -0.45
C SER A 222 29.61 0.84 -0.87
N MET A 223 28.37 1.25 -1.15
CA MET A 223 27.23 0.36 -1.47
C MET A 223 27.19 0.00 -2.96
N LYS A 224 28.22 -0.68 -3.46
CA LYS A 224 28.33 -1.02 -4.90
C LYS A 224 27.25 -1.99 -5.40
N ASN A 225 26.56 -2.67 -4.50
CA ASN A 225 25.48 -3.62 -4.82
C ASN A 225 24.09 -2.98 -4.74
N LEU A 226 24.00 -1.65 -4.56
CA LEU A 226 22.72 -0.95 -4.40
C LEU A 226 21.87 -1.11 -5.67
N LYS A 227 20.66 -1.66 -5.47
CA LYS A 227 19.66 -1.92 -6.51
C LYS A 227 18.46 -0.99 -6.41
N LYS A 228 18.12 -0.59 -5.19
CA LYS A 228 16.99 0.33 -4.95
C LYS A 228 17.42 1.45 -4.01
N LEU A 229 17.15 2.68 -4.42
CA LEU A 229 17.40 3.88 -3.64
C LEU A 229 16.16 4.79 -3.62
N ASN A 230 15.67 5.09 -2.44
CA ASN A 230 14.65 6.10 -2.23
C ASN A 230 15.24 7.26 -1.40
N VAL A 231 15.35 8.42 -2.03
CA VAL A 231 15.77 9.69 -1.40
C VAL A 231 14.73 10.77 -1.67
N SER A 232 13.46 10.38 -1.79
CA SER A 232 12.37 11.34 -2.01
C SER A 232 12.18 12.25 -0.79
N ASN A 233 11.68 13.48 -1.05
CA ASN A 233 11.39 14.47 -0.03
C ASN A 233 12.61 14.78 0.88
N CYS A 234 13.78 14.98 0.26
CA CYS A 234 15.03 15.40 0.91
C CYS A 234 15.41 16.81 0.46
N PRO A 235 14.84 17.88 1.03
CA PRO A 235 14.83 19.23 0.45
C PRO A 235 16.21 19.87 0.32
N TYR A 236 17.20 19.41 1.09
CA TYR A 236 18.57 19.95 1.01
C TYR A 236 19.46 19.19 0.01
N LEU A 237 18.99 18.04 -0.51
CA LEU A 237 19.73 17.26 -1.49
C LEU A 237 19.55 17.89 -2.88
N LYS A 238 20.61 18.42 -3.45
CA LYS A 238 20.61 19.11 -4.76
C LYS A 238 21.49 18.42 -5.78
N ASP A 239 22.62 17.88 -5.36
CA ASP A 239 23.57 17.17 -6.24
C ASP A 239 23.31 15.66 -6.23
N TYR A 240 23.01 15.13 -7.40
CA TYR A 240 22.78 13.72 -7.69
C TYR A 240 23.86 13.13 -8.60
N SER A 241 24.95 13.86 -8.85
CA SER A 241 26.01 13.45 -9.79
C SER A 241 26.67 12.11 -9.41
N ILE A 242 26.70 11.80 -8.12
CA ILE A 242 27.24 10.56 -7.57
C ILE A 242 26.46 9.30 -8.02
N LEU A 243 25.19 9.43 -8.40
CA LEU A 243 24.36 8.29 -8.78
C LEU A 243 24.90 7.53 -10.00
N LYS A 244 25.71 8.18 -10.84
CA LYS A 244 26.42 7.53 -11.96
C LYS A 244 27.34 6.38 -11.53
N GLU A 245 27.75 6.35 -10.25
CA GLU A 245 28.64 5.31 -9.70
C GLU A 245 27.88 4.02 -9.30
N PHE A 246 26.54 4.03 -9.34
CA PHE A 246 25.70 2.88 -8.97
C PHE A 246 25.20 2.12 -10.19
N SER A 247 26.11 1.38 -10.85
CA SER A 247 25.82 0.64 -12.07
C SER A 247 24.76 -0.48 -11.93
N ASN A 248 24.49 -0.93 -10.70
CA ASN A 248 23.49 -1.97 -10.40
C ASN A 248 22.12 -1.40 -10.03
N LEU A 249 21.95 -0.06 -10.04
CA LEU A 249 20.72 0.57 -9.61
C LEU A 249 19.59 0.30 -10.60
N LYS A 250 18.51 -0.33 -10.10
CA LYS A 250 17.31 -0.70 -10.85
C LYS A 250 16.11 0.15 -10.52
N SER A 251 16.04 0.69 -9.32
CA SER A 251 14.93 1.53 -8.88
C SER A 251 15.46 2.78 -8.18
N LEU A 252 14.99 3.94 -8.63
CA LEU A 252 15.35 5.25 -8.08
C LEU A 252 14.11 6.09 -7.84
N ASN A 253 13.94 6.58 -6.61
CA ASN A 253 12.93 7.57 -6.27
C ASN A 253 13.59 8.82 -5.72
N ILE A 254 13.47 9.93 -6.49
CA ILE A 254 13.91 11.28 -6.12
C ILE A 254 12.76 12.28 -6.04
N SER A 255 11.52 11.81 -5.96
CA SER A 255 10.32 12.64 -5.96
C SER A 255 10.34 13.70 -4.86
N TYR A 256 9.69 14.85 -5.09
CA TYR A 256 9.59 15.95 -4.14
C TYR A 256 10.95 16.57 -3.74
N ASN A 257 11.92 16.51 -4.64
CA ASN A 257 13.22 17.17 -4.53
C ASN A 257 13.40 18.22 -5.63
N GLU A 258 14.47 18.99 -5.57
CA GLU A 258 14.82 19.98 -6.58
C GLU A 258 16.27 19.80 -7.03
N PRO A 259 16.59 18.76 -7.82
CA PRO A 259 17.93 18.56 -8.35
C PRO A 259 18.41 19.79 -9.16
N GLU A 260 19.67 20.17 -9.00
CA GLU A 260 20.27 21.22 -9.82
C GLU A 260 20.34 20.78 -11.29
N HIS A 261 20.67 19.53 -11.53
CA HIS A 261 20.82 18.95 -12.86
C HIS A 261 20.27 17.52 -12.90
N PHE A 262 19.82 17.07 -14.09
CA PHE A 262 19.32 15.71 -14.34
C PHE A 262 20.26 14.89 -15.26
N THR A 263 21.47 15.38 -15.54
CA THR A 263 22.41 14.73 -16.46
C THR A 263 22.88 13.35 -15.99
N PHE A 264 22.85 13.08 -14.68
CA PHE A 264 23.16 11.78 -14.09
C PHE A 264 22.26 10.65 -14.61
N LEU A 265 21.03 10.95 -15.06
CA LEU A 265 20.12 9.97 -15.64
C LEU A 265 20.68 9.29 -16.89
N LYS A 266 21.58 9.93 -17.62
CA LYS A 266 22.17 9.36 -18.84
C LYS A 266 23.06 8.16 -18.57
N GLU A 267 23.53 8.00 -17.31
CA GLU A 267 24.47 6.95 -16.91
C GLU A 267 23.76 5.75 -16.23
N LEU A 268 22.44 5.87 -15.93
CA LEU A 268 21.67 4.86 -15.21
C LEU A 268 20.96 3.88 -16.15
N ASN A 269 21.66 3.27 -17.08
CA ASN A 269 21.11 2.51 -18.21
C ASN A 269 20.28 1.29 -17.82
N HIS A 270 20.42 0.78 -16.58
CA HIS A 270 19.74 -0.41 -16.09
C HIS A 270 18.57 -0.12 -15.17
N LEU A 271 18.12 1.16 -15.12
CA LEU A 271 16.92 1.48 -14.36
C LEU A 271 15.69 0.80 -14.96
N GLU A 272 14.96 0.10 -14.09
CA GLU A 272 13.67 -0.51 -14.36
C GLU A 272 12.51 0.36 -13.83
N SER A 273 12.75 1.12 -12.75
CA SER A 273 11.73 1.99 -12.12
C SER A 273 12.34 3.34 -11.76
N LEU A 274 11.68 4.43 -12.20
CA LEU A 274 12.12 5.80 -11.95
C LEU A 274 10.94 6.67 -11.49
N SER A 275 11.05 7.26 -10.30
CA SER A 275 10.08 8.23 -9.80
C SER A 275 10.74 9.58 -9.56
N MET A 276 10.20 10.60 -10.23
CA MET A 276 10.66 12.00 -10.21
C MET A 276 9.45 12.96 -10.08
N GLU A 277 8.43 12.58 -9.31
CA GLU A 277 7.27 13.45 -9.12
C GLU A 277 7.71 14.76 -8.48
N GLN A 278 7.23 15.88 -9.03
CA GLN A 278 7.45 17.24 -8.48
C GLN A 278 8.93 17.57 -8.24
N THR A 279 9.78 17.32 -9.23
CA THR A 279 11.22 17.62 -9.16
C THR A 279 11.63 18.83 -9.98
N GLY A 280 10.70 19.41 -10.76
CA GLY A 280 11.03 20.41 -11.76
C GLY A 280 11.66 19.82 -13.04
N PHE A 281 11.63 18.50 -13.22
CA PHE A 281 12.08 17.82 -14.43
C PHE A 281 11.31 18.31 -15.66
N LYS A 282 12.03 18.47 -16.79
CA LYS A 282 11.40 19.00 -18.00
C LYS A 282 11.76 18.21 -19.27
N ASP A 283 13.01 17.84 -19.43
CA ASP A 283 13.54 17.36 -20.71
C ASP A 283 13.50 15.84 -20.81
N MET A 284 12.44 15.29 -21.42
CA MET A 284 12.23 13.87 -21.61
C MET A 284 13.33 13.18 -22.44
N SER A 285 14.10 13.95 -23.25
CA SER A 285 15.22 13.35 -24.01
C SER A 285 16.34 12.79 -23.14
N LEU A 286 16.44 13.23 -21.88
CA LEU A 286 17.42 12.69 -20.92
C LEU A 286 17.13 11.24 -20.52
N LEU A 287 15.94 10.72 -20.78
CA LEU A 287 15.53 9.36 -20.46
C LEU A 287 15.84 8.35 -21.59
N ASN A 288 16.35 8.79 -22.73
CA ASN A 288 16.55 7.92 -23.90
C ASN A 288 17.56 6.76 -23.69
N ASN A 289 18.42 6.86 -22.68
CA ASN A 289 19.36 5.78 -22.37
C ASN A 289 18.76 4.71 -21.43
N LEU A 290 17.55 4.93 -20.91
CA LEU A 290 16.90 4.03 -19.95
C LEU A 290 16.12 2.93 -20.70
N GLY A 291 16.85 2.02 -21.38
CA GLY A 291 16.25 0.97 -22.24
C GLY A 291 15.45 -0.08 -21.48
N ASP A 292 15.79 -0.32 -20.21
CA ASP A 292 15.15 -1.34 -19.36
C ASP A 292 13.94 -0.79 -18.57
N LEU A 293 13.54 0.49 -18.80
CA LEU A 293 12.54 1.18 -17.98
C LEU A 293 11.14 0.59 -18.17
N LYS A 294 10.55 0.14 -17.08
CA LYS A 294 9.19 -0.43 -16.98
C LYS A 294 8.22 0.52 -16.30
N GLU A 295 8.69 1.24 -15.28
CA GLU A 295 7.86 2.11 -14.47
C GLU A 295 8.42 3.53 -14.48
N LEU A 296 7.59 4.50 -14.88
CA LEU A 296 7.96 5.90 -14.95
C LEU A 296 6.92 6.78 -14.26
N ASN A 297 7.31 7.48 -13.20
CA ASN A 297 6.51 8.54 -12.59
C ASN A 297 7.20 9.90 -12.78
N VAL A 298 6.61 10.73 -13.61
CA VAL A 298 7.03 12.11 -13.88
C VAL A 298 5.95 13.13 -13.54
N SER A 299 5.02 12.76 -12.69
CA SER A 299 3.88 13.57 -12.27
C SER A 299 4.28 14.93 -11.72
N LYS A 300 3.37 15.92 -11.81
CA LYS A 300 3.56 17.29 -11.30
C LYS A 300 4.82 18.00 -11.83
N ASN A 301 5.18 17.70 -13.06
CA ASN A 301 6.30 18.35 -13.76
C ASN A 301 5.78 19.09 -15.01
N ARG A 302 6.61 19.95 -15.60
CA ARG A 302 6.30 20.67 -16.85
C ARG A 302 7.11 20.09 -17.99
N LEU A 303 6.68 18.94 -18.50
CA LEU A 303 7.43 18.16 -19.48
C LEU A 303 7.57 18.86 -20.83
N LYS A 304 8.73 18.65 -21.46
CA LYS A 304 9.09 19.14 -22.80
C LYS A 304 9.83 18.05 -23.58
N ASN A 305 9.97 18.25 -24.88
CA ASN A 305 10.70 17.32 -25.77
C ASN A 305 10.13 15.89 -25.71
N LEU A 306 8.80 15.78 -25.58
CA LEU A 306 8.10 14.49 -25.50
C LEU A 306 8.40 13.62 -26.74
N GLU A 307 8.46 14.22 -27.90
CA GLU A 307 8.73 13.59 -29.18
C GLU A 307 10.15 12.96 -29.27
N LYS A 308 11.03 13.35 -28.36
CA LYS A 308 12.40 12.83 -28.27
C LYS A 308 12.53 11.63 -27.33
N PHE A 309 11.52 11.33 -26.54
CA PHE A 309 11.53 10.16 -25.68
C PHE A 309 11.03 8.94 -26.48
N ALA A 310 11.97 8.05 -26.83
CA ALA A 310 11.72 6.92 -27.73
C ALA A 310 11.74 5.53 -27.06
N ASN A 311 12.39 5.39 -25.90
CA ASN A 311 12.51 4.12 -25.19
C ASN A 311 11.27 3.81 -24.34
N VAL A 312 10.21 3.40 -25.01
CA VAL A 312 8.90 3.13 -24.36
C VAL A 312 8.43 1.68 -24.54
N GLU A 313 9.20 0.86 -25.23
CA GLU A 313 8.78 -0.51 -25.61
C GLU A 313 8.58 -1.43 -24.40
N HIS A 314 9.35 -1.22 -23.34
CA HIS A 314 9.26 -2.01 -22.10
C HIS A 314 8.40 -1.36 -21.01
N LEU A 315 7.83 -0.16 -21.27
CA LEU A 315 7.00 0.52 -20.29
C LEU A 315 5.72 -0.26 -19.99
N GLU A 316 5.53 -0.57 -18.71
CA GLU A 316 4.36 -1.21 -18.15
C GLU A 316 3.48 -0.23 -17.35
N SER A 317 4.10 0.78 -16.72
CA SER A 317 3.40 1.78 -15.89
C SER A 317 3.94 3.18 -16.15
N VAL A 318 3.01 4.13 -16.42
CA VAL A 318 3.33 5.55 -16.57
C VAL A 318 2.38 6.40 -15.74
N ASP A 319 2.93 7.21 -14.84
CA ASP A 319 2.21 8.29 -14.14
C ASP A 319 2.78 9.65 -14.57
N ALA A 320 1.95 10.41 -15.28
CA ALA A 320 2.23 11.76 -15.77
C ALA A 320 1.07 12.71 -15.48
N LYS A 321 0.42 12.55 -14.32
CA LYS A 321 -0.65 13.44 -13.86
C LYS A 321 -0.12 14.85 -13.56
N PHE A 322 -0.94 15.87 -13.74
CA PHE A 322 -0.60 17.29 -13.48
C PHE A 322 0.63 17.80 -14.25
N CYS A 323 0.86 17.32 -15.48
CA CYS A 323 2.04 17.67 -16.29
C CYS A 323 1.77 18.74 -17.36
N GLN A 324 0.53 19.25 -17.46
CA GLN A 324 0.10 20.21 -18.49
C GLN A 324 0.28 19.67 -19.92
N LEU A 325 0.22 18.35 -20.11
CA LEU A 325 0.33 17.71 -21.41
C LEU A 325 -0.84 18.08 -22.31
N THR A 326 -0.54 18.34 -23.59
CA THR A 326 -1.54 18.52 -24.65
C THR A 326 -1.63 17.30 -25.56
N GLU A 327 -0.64 16.44 -25.54
CA GLU A 327 -0.52 15.22 -26.33
C GLU A 327 0.30 14.16 -25.59
N ILE A 328 0.14 12.89 -26.01
CA ILE A 328 0.85 11.73 -25.46
C ILE A 328 1.52 10.90 -26.55
N ASN A 329 1.95 11.54 -27.63
CA ASN A 329 2.55 10.87 -28.78
C ASN A 329 3.81 10.05 -28.49
N PHE A 330 4.47 10.36 -27.36
CA PHE A 330 5.61 9.57 -26.88
C PHE A 330 5.23 8.13 -26.49
N LEU A 331 3.96 7.82 -26.22
CA LEU A 331 3.48 6.48 -25.86
C LEU A 331 3.15 5.59 -27.09
N LYS A 332 3.42 6.05 -28.30
CA LYS A 332 3.03 5.36 -29.55
C LYS A 332 3.46 3.89 -29.61
N ASN A 333 4.59 3.53 -29.04
CA ASN A 333 5.13 2.17 -29.07
C ASN A 333 5.06 1.45 -27.72
N ALA A 334 4.37 2.02 -26.72
CA ALA A 334 4.21 1.43 -25.40
C ALA A 334 3.13 0.32 -25.40
N ARG A 335 3.41 -0.79 -26.11
CA ARG A 335 2.43 -1.88 -26.34
C ARG A 335 2.13 -2.72 -25.10
N HIS A 336 3.08 -2.77 -24.18
CA HIS A 336 2.98 -3.54 -22.92
C HIS A 336 2.49 -2.71 -21.73
N LEU A 337 1.95 -1.50 -22.02
CA LEU A 337 1.46 -0.60 -21.00
C LEU A 337 0.23 -1.20 -20.33
N LYS A 338 0.33 -1.44 -19.02
CA LYS A 338 -0.70 -1.99 -18.14
C LYS A 338 -1.39 -0.91 -17.31
N GLN A 339 -0.63 0.15 -16.97
CA GLN A 339 -1.13 1.23 -16.13
C GLN A 339 -0.76 2.58 -16.73
N LEU A 340 -1.75 3.43 -16.94
CA LEU A 340 -1.56 4.79 -17.40
C LEU A 340 -2.38 5.76 -16.55
N ASN A 341 -1.71 6.72 -15.94
CA ASN A 341 -2.32 7.83 -15.24
C ASN A 341 -1.85 9.16 -15.85
N ILE A 342 -2.74 9.82 -16.58
CA ILE A 342 -2.53 11.15 -17.16
C ILE A 342 -3.62 12.13 -16.68
N PHE A 343 -4.11 11.92 -15.46
CA PHE A 343 -5.11 12.74 -14.80
C PHE A 343 -4.69 14.21 -14.74
N THR A 344 -5.64 15.12 -14.92
CA THR A 344 -5.44 16.56 -14.89
C THR A 344 -4.34 17.03 -15.84
N ASN A 345 -4.61 16.91 -17.12
CA ASN A 345 -3.82 17.45 -18.23
C ASN A 345 -4.74 18.25 -19.19
N ARG A 346 -4.35 18.42 -20.45
CA ARG A 346 -5.11 19.11 -21.50
C ARG A 346 -5.20 18.27 -22.77
N ILE A 347 -5.29 16.95 -22.59
CA ILE A 347 -5.25 15.98 -23.68
C ILE A 347 -6.63 15.90 -24.34
N LYS A 348 -6.64 15.91 -25.68
CA LYS A 348 -7.85 15.77 -26.50
C LYS A 348 -7.91 14.45 -27.24
N ASP A 349 -6.76 13.87 -27.54
CA ASP A 349 -6.64 12.68 -28.38
C ASP A 349 -5.81 11.61 -27.69
N ILE A 350 -6.45 10.45 -27.47
CA ILE A 350 -5.83 9.25 -26.89
C ILE A 350 -5.78 8.08 -27.89
N ARG A 351 -6.10 8.28 -29.19
CA ARG A 351 -6.12 7.22 -30.20
C ARG A 351 -4.79 6.53 -30.38
N ILE A 352 -3.71 7.17 -29.95
CA ILE A 352 -2.36 6.59 -29.91
C ILE A 352 -2.27 5.32 -29.05
N LEU A 353 -3.17 5.16 -28.07
CA LEU A 353 -3.18 4.03 -27.13
C LEU A 353 -3.80 2.76 -27.73
N LYS A 354 -4.28 2.78 -28.98
CA LYS A 354 -5.00 1.64 -29.63
C LYS A 354 -4.24 0.30 -29.60
N ASP A 355 -2.92 0.33 -29.51
CA ASP A 355 -2.06 -0.86 -29.49
C ASP A 355 -1.66 -1.30 -28.06
N ALA A 356 -2.04 -0.55 -27.01
CA ALA A 356 -1.79 -0.87 -25.61
C ALA A 356 -2.86 -1.84 -25.06
N LYS A 357 -2.91 -3.07 -25.60
CA LYS A 357 -3.96 -4.05 -25.31
C LYS A 357 -3.84 -4.72 -23.94
N ASP A 358 -2.69 -4.60 -23.31
CA ASP A 358 -2.41 -5.15 -21.97
C ASP A 358 -2.89 -4.21 -20.85
N MET A 359 -3.59 -3.08 -21.19
CA MET A 359 -4.06 -2.08 -20.24
C MET A 359 -5.03 -2.68 -19.21
N VAL A 360 -4.73 -2.50 -17.92
CA VAL A 360 -5.54 -2.93 -16.78
C VAL A 360 -6.12 -1.71 -16.04
N TYR A 361 -5.33 -0.66 -15.89
CA TYR A 361 -5.72 0.58 -15.22
C TYR A 361 -5.50 1.78 -16.14
N LEU A 362 -6.56 2.56 -16.37
CA LEU A 362 -6.51 3.78 -17.19
C LEU A 362 -7.18 4.95 -16.47
N ASN A 363 -6.41 5.95 -16.07
CA ASN A 363 -6.93 7.21 -15.57
C ASN A 363 -6.57 8.35 -16.52
N VAL A 364 -7.57 8.84 -17.24
CA VAL A 364 -7.48 9.98 -18.14
C VAL A 364 -8.44 11.10 -17.72
N GLY A 365 -8.87 11.12 -16.48
CA GLY A 365 -9.77 12.11 -15.91
C GLY A 365 -9.20 13.53 -15.99
N ARG A 366 -10.10 14.53 -15.96
CA ARG A 366 -9.78 15.97 -16.06
C ARG A 366 -8.89 16.31 -17.24
N ASN A 367 -9.40 15.99 -18.41
CA ASN A 367 -8.83 16.30 -19.72
C ASN A 367 -9.93 16.86 -20.65
N ASP A 368 -9.68 16.95 -21.97
CA ASP A 368 -10.63 17.43 -22.98
C ASP A 368 -11.04 16.31 -23.96
N ILE A 369 -11.08 15.03 -23.49
CA ILE A 369 -11.29 13.86 -24.33
C ILE A 369 -12.77 13.73 -24.72
N LYS A 370 -13.00 13.40 -26.01
CA LYS A 370 -14.34 13.10 -26.58
C LYS A 370 -14.40 11.69 -27.15
N ASP A 371 -13.34 11.29 -27.84
CA ASP A 371 -13.24 10.05 -28.59
C ASP A 371 -12.45 8.99 -27.79
N ILE A 372 -13.14 7.91 -27.44
CA ILE A 372 -12.57 6.77 -26.70
C ILE A 372 -12.56 5.47 -27.56
N THR A 373 -12.68 5.59 -28.88
CA THR A 373 -12.73 4.43 -29.80
C THR A 373 -11.51 3.53 -29.73
N CYS A 374 -10.35 4.05 -29.30
CA CYS A 374 -9.13 3.26 -29.10
C CYS A 374 -9.22 2.24 -27.98
N LEU A 375 -10.19 2.37 -27.07
CA LEU A 375 -10.32 1.48 -25.90
C LEU A 375 -10.93 0.11 -26.23
N LYS A 376 -11.63 -0.02 -27.36
CA LYS A 376 -12.44 -1.20 -27.72
C LYS A 376 -11.74 -2.55 -27.65
N ASP A 377 -10.42 -2.58 -27.82
CA ASP A 377 -9.60 -3.78 -27.81
C ASP A 377 -8.81 -4.02 -26.51
N MET A 378 -9.01 -3.17 -25.49
CA MET A 378 -8.34 -3.27 -24.17
C MET A 378 -9.07 -4.26 -23.26
N LYS A 379 -9.12 -5.54 -23.62
CA LYS A 379 -9.94 -6.56 -22.95
C LYS A 379 -9.50 -6.88 -21.51
N GLN A 380 -8.31 -6.42 -21.10
CA GLN A 380 -7.79 -6.60 -19.75
C GLN A 380 -8.15 -5.42 -18.83
N LEU A 381 -8.85 -4.39 -19.35
CA LEU A 381 -9.15 -3.19 -18.57
C LEU A 381 -10.15 -3.51 -17.46
N GLU A 382 -9.72 -3.25 -16.22
CA GLU A 382 -10.49 -3.47 -14.99
C GLU A 382 -10.98 -2.14 -14.40
N ILE A 383 -10.12 -1.10 -14.44
CA ILE A 383 -10.40 0.19 -13.82
C ILE A 383 -10.23 1.29 -14.86
N ILE A 384 -11.27 2.11 -15.04
CA ILE A 384 -11.21 3.28 -15.90
C ILE A 384 -11.76 4.52 -15.22
N SER A 385 -11.00 5.63 -15.26
CA SER A 385 -11.52 6.96 -14.95
C SER A 385 -11.46 7.86 -16.17
N LEU A 386 -12.64 8.31 -16.58
CA LEU A 386 -12.90 9.33 -17.63
C LEU A 386 -13.49 10.60 -17.03
N GLU A 387 -13.43 10.76 -15.70
CA GLU A 387 -14.06 11.89 -15.01
C GLU A 387 -13.69 13.24 -15.63
N ASN A 388 -14.64 14.20 -15.60
CA ASN A 388 -14.38 15.56 -16.09
C ASN A 388 -13.76 15.62 -17.49
N ASN A 389 -14.47 15.01 -18.47
CA ASN A 389 -14.15 15.02 -19.88
C ASN A 389 -15.38 15.45 -20.71
N ASN A 390 -15.40 15.17 -22.01
CA ASN A 390 -16.49 15.47 -22.90
C ASN A 390 -16.99 14.20 -23.64
N VAL A 391 -16.94 13.04 -22.96
CA VAL A 391 -17.32 11.74 -23.51
C VAL A 391 -18.86 11.67 -23.60
N LYS A 392 -19.35 11.23 -24.77
CA LYS A 392 -20.77 10.96 -25.01
C LYS A 392 -21.02 9.49 -25.37
N ASP A 393 -20.20 8.93 -26.26
CA ASP A 393 -20.36 7.58 -26.80
C ASP A 393 -19.56 6.57 -25.97
N LEU A 394 -20.29 5.66 -25.28
CA LEU A 394 -19.71 4.56 -24.50
C LEU A 394 -19.57 3.25 -25.30
N THR A 395 -19.98 3.22 -26.58
CA THR A 395 -19.92 2.01 -27.43
C THR A 395 -18.54 1.31 -27.39
N PRO A 396 -17.40 2.00 -27.32
CA PRO A 396 -16.09 1.35 -27.21
C PRO A 396 -15.88 0.52 -25.95
N LEU A 397 -16.69 0.72 -24.89
CA LEU A 397 -16.58 -0.03 -23.64
C LEU A 397 -17.37 -1.34 -23.66
N LYS A 398 -18.32 -1.53 -24.54
CA LYS A 398 -19.35 -2.60 -24.52
C LYS A 398 -18.80 -4.03 -24.42
N GLU A 399 -17.56 -4.26 -24.87
CA GLU A 399 -16.92 -5.57 -24.90
C GLU A 399 -15.81 -5.71 -23.83
N LEU A 400 -15.67 -4.75 -22.93
CA LEU A 400 -14.65 -4.74 -21.89
C LEU A 400 -15.17 -5.42 -20.62
N THR A 401 -15.42 -6.71 -20.71
CA THR A 401 -16.13 -7.49 -19.69
C THR A 401 -15.41 -7.63 -18.36
N ASN A 402 -14.11 -7.24 -18.26
CA ASN A 402 -13.34 -7.24 -17.02
C ASN A 402 -13.53 -5.95 -16.21
N LEU A 403 -14.22 -4.93 -16.76
CA LEU A 403 -14.42 -3.67 -16.03
C LEU A 403 -15.18 -3.89 -14.72
N CYS A 404 -14.59 -3.41 -13.63
CA CYS A 404 -15.16 -3.50 -12.29
C CYS A 404 -15.31 -2.11 -11.61
N ASP A 405 -14.48 -1.13 -11.96
CA ASP A 405 -14.56 0.23 -11.43
C ASP A 405 -14.56 1.24 -12.58
N VAL A 406 -15.67 1.99 -12.70
CA VAL A 406 -15.95 2.86 -13.86
C VAL A 406 -16.35 4.25 -13.37
N ASP A 407 -15.44 5.22 -13.52
CA ASP A 407 -15.69 6.60 -13.19
C ASP A 407 -15.93 7.45 -14.45
N LEU A 408 -17.18 7.88 -14.61
CA LEU A 408 -17.70 8.70 -15.70
C LEU A 408 -18.25 10.06 -15.20
N TYR A 409 -17.86 10.48 -13.99
CA TYR A 409 -18.27 11.73 -13.38
C TYR A 409 -18.07 12.91 -14.33
N ASN A 410 -19.07 13.80 -14.43
CA ASN A 410 -19.05 15.03 -15.19
C ASN A 410 -18.57 14.84 -16.66
N ASN A 411 -19.44 14.24 -17.43
CA ASN A 411 -19.36 14.05 -18.89
C ASN A 411 -20.68 14.49 -19.56
N VAL A 412 -20.91 14.07 -20.79
CA VAL A 412 -22.15 14.37 -21.52
C VAL A 412 -22.87 13.10 -21.99
N ILE A 413 -22.88 12.08 -21.12
CA ILE A 413 -23.43 10.75 -21.38
C ILE A 413 -24.96 10.79 -21.27
N GLU A 414 -25.64 10.23 -22.27
CA GLU A 414 -27.09 10.05 -22.33
C GLU A 414 -27.47 8.57 -22.36
N ASP A 415 -26.72 7.74 -23.09
CA ASP A 415 -27.01 6.32 -23.36
C ASP A 415 -26.08 5.40 -22.56
N LEU A 416 -26.68 4.56 -21.70
CA LEU A 416 -25.99 3.55 -20.89
C LEU A 416 -26.04 2.14 -21.50
N THR A 417 -26.71 1.95 -22.64
CA THR A 417 -26.84 0.63 -23.33
C THR A 417 -25.49 -0.10 -23.49
N PRO A 418 -24.36 0.59 -23.80
CA PRO A 418 -23.07 -0.10 -23.92
C PRO A 418 -22.58 -0.76 -22.64
N LEU A 419 -23.11 -0.41 -21.47
CA LEU A 419 -22.72 -0.98 -20.18
C LEU A 419 -23.55 -2.22 -19.81
N GLU A 420 -24.66 -2.52 -20.48
CA GLU A 420 -25.66 -3.52 -20.06
C GLU A 420 -25.13 -4.95 -19.89
N HIS A 421 -23.99 -5.29 -20.51
CA HIS A 421 -23.36 -6.62 -20.44
C HIS A 421 -22.07 -6.67 -19.63
N LEU A 422 -21.71 -5.55 -18.97
CA LEU A 422 -20.50 -5.46 -18.15
C LEU A 422 -20.81 -5.88 -16.70
N GLU A 423 -21.17 -7.15 -16.51
CA GLU A 423 -21.74 -7.68 -15.27
C GLU A 423 -20.84 -7.47 -14.05
N PHE A 424 -19.51 -7.44 -14.22
CA PHE A 424 -18.55 -7.31 -13.13
C PHE A 424 -18.39 -5.88 -12.59
N ILE A 425 -19.06 -4.88 -13.16
CA ILE A 425 -19.04 -3.52 -12.61
C ILE A 425 -19.58 -3.55 -11.18
N SER A 426 -18.73 -3.18 -10.22
CA SER A 426 -19.05 -3.08 -8.79
C SER A 426 -19.18 -1.63 -8.34
N TYR A 427 -18.43 -0.71 -8.97
CA TYR A 427 -18.44 0.72 -8.68
C TYR A 427 -18.68 1.51 -9.94
N LEU A 428 -19.76 2.34 -9.96
CA LEU A 428 -20.14 3.12 -11.12
C LEU A 428 -20.49 4.56 -10.72
N LEU A 429 -19.66 5.52 -11.17
CA LEU A 429 -19.83 6.94 -10.91
C LEU A 429 -20.32 7.67 -12.16
N LEU A 430 -21.55 8.18 -12.14
CA LEU A 430 -22.24 8.82 -13.27
C LEU A 430 -22.77 10.22 -12.91
N VAL A 431 -22.27 10.81 -11.85
CA VAL A 431 -22.68 12.17 -11.39
C VAL A 431 -22.44 13.21 -12.49
N HIS A 432 -23.35 14.19 -12.62
CA HIS A 432 -23.28 15.26 -13.62
C HIS A 432 -23.14 14.76 -15.06
N ASN A 433 -24.17 14.02 -15.52
CA ASN A 433 -24.34 13.59 -16.91
C ASN A 433 -25.75 13.99 -17.42
N ALA A 434 -26.18 13.46 -18.56
CA ALA A 434 -27.48 13.72 -19.14
C ALA A 434 -28.37 12.47 -19.22
N ILE A 435 -28.26 11.59 -18.20
CA ILE A 435 -28.90 10.28 -18.17
C ILE A 435 -30.39 10.43 -17.81
N THR A 436 -31.23 9.71 -18.54
CA THR A 436 -32.69 9.64 -18.32
C THR A 436 -33.16 8.20 -18.08
N ASP A 437 -32.56 7.20 -18.77
CA ASP A 437 -32.93 5.81 -18.73
C ASP A 437 -31.89 4.94 -17.99
N LEU A 438 -32.36 4.24 -16.95
CA LEU A 438 -31.56 3.32 -16.13
C LEU A 438 -31.75 1.86 -16.51
N THR A 439 -32.60 1.55 -17.51
CA THR A 439 -32.90 0.16 -17.92
C THR A 439 -31.63 -0.69 -18.17
N PRO A 440 -30.58 -0.18 -18.83
CA PRO A 440 -29.35 -0.95 -19.03
C PRO A 440 -28.67 -1.40 -17.75
N LEU A 441 -28.79 -0.63 -16.66
CA LEU A 441 -28.15 -0.95 -15.37
C LEU A 441 -28.83 -2.14 -14.64
N SER A 442 -30.07 -2.48 -14.98
CA SER A 442 -30.80 -3.60 -14.34
C SER A 442 -30.10 -4.96 -14.44
N LYS A 443 -29.14 -5.09 -15.36
CA LYS A 443 -28.37 -6.31 -15.62
C LYS A 443 -27.06 -6.38 -14.82
N LEU A 444 -26.63 -5.30 -14.18
CA LEU A 444 -25.35 -5.20 -13.44
C LEU A 444 -25.48 -5.81 -12.05
N LYS A 445 -25.61 -7.12 -11.95
CA LYS A 445 -25.93 -7.84 -10.71
C LYS A 445 -24.85 -7.78 -9.63
N TYR A 446 -23.61 -7.43 -9.98
CA TYR A 446 -22.50 -7.26 -9.03
C TYR A 446 -22.30 -5.82 -8.57
N LEU A 447 -23.20 -4.88 -8.99
CA LEU A 447 -23.09 -3.47 -8.64
C LEU A 447 -23.33 -3.25 -7.15
N ARG A 448 -22.32 -2.67 -6.45
CA ARG A 448 -22.34 -2.35 -5.01
C ARG A 448 -22.50 -0.86 -4.74
N SER A 449 -21.90 -0.03 -5.57
CA SER A 449 -21.97 1.42 -5.40
C SER A 449 -22.34 2.10 -6.71
N LEU A 450 -23.41 2.92 -6.65
CA LEU A 450 -23.92 3.66 -7.80
C LEU A 450 -24.18 5.12 -7.42
N THR A 451 -23.55 6.04 -8.12
CA THR A 451 -23.80 7.47 -7.95
C THR A 451 -24.32 8.10 -9.23
N LEU A 452 -25.54 8.62 -9.18
CA LEU A 452 -26.28 9.20 -10.32
C LEU A 452 -26.72 10.64 -10.06
N LYS A 453 -26.16 11.27 -9.04
CA LYS A 453 -26.48 12.66 -8.67
C LYS A 453 -26.40 13.60 -9.87
N ALA A 454 -27.32 14.58 -9.93
CA ALA A 454 -27.35 15.62 -10.98
C ALA A 454 -27.41 15.04 -12.40
N ASN A 455 -28.47 14.29 -12.68
CA ASN A 455 -28.89 13.79 -13.99
C ASN A 455 -30.35 14.18 -14.26
N TYR A 456 -31.00 13.54 -15.21
CA TYR A 456 -32.39 13.81 -15.59
C TYR A 456 -33.28 12.58 -15.39
N ILE A 457 -33.00 11.77 -14.36
CA ILE A 457 -33.67 10.52 -14.07
C ILE A 457 -35.05 10.81 -13.46
N THR A 458 -36.09 10.16 -13.98
CA THR A 458 -37.46 10.21 -13.45
C THR A 458 -37.94 8.86 -12.91
N ASP A 459 -37.43 7.75 -13.44
CA ASP A 459 -37.79 6.39 -13.08
C ASP A 459 -36.60 5.61 -12.55
N VAL A 460 -36.70 5.10 -11.33
CA VAL A 460 -35.68 4.28 -10.65
C VAL A 460 -36.08 2.80 -10.57
N THR A 461 -37.21 2.41 -11.17
CA THR A 461 -37.69 1.03 -11.19
C THR A 461 -36.66 0.01 -11.72
N PRO A 462 -35.79 0.34 -12.71
CA PRO A 462 -34.75 -0.59 -13.16
C PRO A 462 -33.74 -1.04 -12.11
N LEU A 463 -33.62 -0.31 -10.98
CA LEU A 463 -32.65 -0.61 -9.92
C LEU A 463 -33.16 -1.66 -8.91
N LYS A 464 -34.45 -2.01 -8.93
CA LYS A 464 -35.14 -2.85 -7.92
C LYS A 464 -34.52 -4.24 -7.69
N ASP A 465 -33.90 -4.80 -8.73
CA ASP A 465 -33.36 -6.17 -8.73
C ASP A 465 -31.83 -6.21 -8.52
N LEU A 466 -31.22 -5.09 -8.11
CA LEU A 466 -29.79 -5.00 -7.80
C LEU A 466 -29.55 -5.38 -6.34
N GLU A 467 -29.57 -6.67 -6.03
CA GLU A 467 -29.52 -7.20 -4.66
C GLU A 467 -28.23 -6.89 -3.89
N LEU A 468 -27.11 -6.64 -4.60
CA LEU A 468 -25.82 -6.34 -3.98
C LEU A 468 -25.55 -4.84 -3.84
N LEU A 469 -26.52 -3.96 -4.19
CA LEU A 469 -26.33 -2.52 -4.15
C LEU A 469 -26.35 -2.02 -2.71
N GLU A 470 -25.19 -1.60 -2.19
CA GLU A 470 -24.96 -1.15 -0.82
C GLU A 470 -25.04 0.38 -0.67
N ALA A 471 -24.59 1.11 -1.71
CA ALA A 471 -24.56 2.57 -1.71
C ALA A 471 -25.22 3.15 -2.97
N LEU A 472 -26.19 4.07 -2.79
CA LEU A 472 -26.93 4.69 -3.89
C LEU A 472 -27.09 6.21 -3.64
N ARG A 473 -26.67 7.03 -4.63
CA ARG A 473 -26.87 8.49 -4.64
C ARG A 473 -27.66 8.93 -5.86
N LEU A 474 -28.81 9.57 -5.63
CA LEU A 474 -29.76 10.03 -6.65
C LEU A 474 -30.12 11.52 -6.55
N ASP A 475 -29.51 12.27 -5.64
CA ASP A 475 -29.82 13.67 -5.38
C ASP A 475 -29.74 14.50 -6.68
N ASP A 476 -30.48 15.59 -6.74
CA ASP A 476 -30.53 16.51 -7.90
C ASP A 476 -31.02 15.80 -9.21
N ASN A 477 -32.00 14.88 -9.10
CA ASN A 477 -32.74 14.29 -10.23
C ASN A 477 -34.23 14.59 -10.08
N PRO A 478 -35.01 14.67 -11.20
CA PRO A 478 -36.44 14.95 -11.16
C PRO A 478 -37.30 13.70 -10.80
N ILE A 479 -36.84 12.87 -9.87
CA ILE A 479 -37.53 11.64 -9.44
C ILE A 479 -38.73 12.03 -8.59
N GLN A 480 -39.92 11.48 -8.93
CA GLN A 480 -41.16 11.71 -8.20
C GLN A 480 -41.52 10.56 -7.26
N ASP A 481 -41.15 9.32 -7.63
CA ASP A 481 -41.48 8.11 -6.88
C ASP A 481 -40.21 7.28 -6.58
N THR A 482 -39.93 7.08 -5.30
CA THR A 482 -38.81 6.25 -4.82
C THR A 482 -39.31 5.01 -4.07
N SER A 483 -40.62 4.72 -4.09
CA SER A 483 -41.23 3.61 -3.34
C SER A 483 -40.61 2.25 -3.63
N VAL A 484 -40.17 2.05 -4.87
CA VAL A 484 -39.48 0.83 -5.31
C VAL A 484 -38.16 0.58 -4.56
N LEU A 485 -37.53 1.62 -4.01
CA LEU A 485 -36.28 1.55 -3.27
C LEU A 485 -36.49 1.30 -1.75
N GLU A 486 -37.75 1.30 -1.26
CA GLU A 486 -38.04 1.11 0.18
C GLU A 486 -37.73 -0.32 0.66
N SER A 487 -37.79 -1.29 -0.24
CA SER A 487 -37.47 -2.71 0.04
C SER A 487 -35.98 -3.04 -0.01
N MET A 488 -35.14 -2.10 -0.43
CA MET A 488 -33.69 -2.29 -0.57
C MET A 488 -32.97 -1.84 0.69
N GLU A 489 -32.05 -2.65 1.21
CA GLU A 489 -31.19 -2.33 2.34
C GLU A 489 -29.93 -1.62 1.82
N PHE A 490 -29.82 -0.32 2.10
CA PHE A 490 -28.65 0.48 1.73
C PHE A 490 -27.80 0.79 2.96
N TYR A 491 -26.49 0.68 2.83
CA TYR A 491 -25.54 1.20 3.80
C TYR A 491 -25.53 2.74 3.77
N GLU A 492 -25.61 3.33 2.58
CA GLU A 492 -25.79 4.78 2.39
C GLU A 492 -26.85 5.04 1.31
N LYS A 493 -27.96 5.70 1.67
CA LYS A 493 -28.99 6.17 0.75
C LYS A 493 -29.12 7.68 0.84
N PHE A 494 -28.83 8.36 -0.26
CA PHE A 494 -29.06 9.80 -0.43
C PHE A 494 -30.06 10.02 -1.56
N THR A 495 -31.32 10.25 -1.18
CA THR A 495 -32.38 10.73 -2.08
C THR A 495 -32.84 12.09 -1.55
N ASN A 496 -33.14 13.05 -2.43
CA ASN A 496 -33.70 14.37 -2.02
C ASN A 496 -35.01 14.19 -1.25
#